data_20905624a8387a0ea5aa3df4fdab3e3e
#
_entry.id   20905624a8387a0ea5aa3df4fdab3e3e
#
_cell.length_a   1.000
_cell.length_b   1.000
_cell.length_c   1.000
_cell.angle_alpha   90.00
_cell.angle_beta   90.00
_cell.angle_gamma   90.00
#
_symmetry.space_group_name_H-M   'P 1'
#
loop_
_entity.id
_entity.type
_entity.pdbx_description
1 polymer ?
#
loop_
_entity_poly.entity_id
_entity_poly.type
_entity_poly.pdbx_seq_one_letter_code
_entity_poly.pdbx_strand_id
1 'polypeptide(L)'
;MTLFLSFCVLTLSSLLSSIHCNVLVPRGLEACGGSLYVEDAVVIDVPTQENCIWKVQTDKDHILVFSLADGGNFERIYDFTTIHDGLDGDAPALLLENQIHHEVGLTRAGILNSVYTTSSEAAVRFKNAPTSTFKLRIQKAVNCPFNVGSESQCGRIVDDTSCYCATFTKRSQASQSSFCIANQMKLLAIESLVEELAVHSTWPTTYFWTSGTDIATEGIWVWESTGVNLYPGYANWGNSEPDTLDGEDCILIHSTVGWQDYGCGSGQDGVCEAR
;
A
#
# COMPACT_ATOMS: atom_id res chain seq x y z
N MET A 1 32.05 5.61 9.65
CA MET A 1 31.09 4.80 10.42
C MET A 1 30.30 5.81 11.28
N THR A 2 29.27 6.40 10.69
CA THR A 2 28.45 7.45 11.32
C THR A 2 27.17 6.78 11.82
N LEU A 3 26.98 6.77 13.15
CA LEU A 3 25.79 6.25 13.81
C LEU A 3 24.59 7.14 13.46
N PHE A 4 23.54 6.54 12.93
CA PHE A 4 22.23 7.15 12.79
C PHE A 4 21.50 7.04 14.13
N LEU A 5 21.22 8.19 14.75
CA LEU A 5 20.32 8.26 15.92
C LEU A 5 18.92 8.64 15.42
N SER A 6 18.02 7.67 15.48
CA SER A 6 16.59 7.88 15.26
C SER A 6 15.97 8.38 16.58
N PHE A 7 15.40 9.59 16.58
CA PHE A 7 14.64 10.10 17.70
C PHE A 7 13.14 9.98 17.42
N CYS A 8 12.47 9.07 18.12
CA CYS A 8 11.02 9.05 18.18
C CYS A 8 10.55 9.95 19.31
N VAL A 9 9.79 11.00 19.01
CA VAL A 9 9.15 11.85 20.02
C VAL A 9 7.73 11.36 20.26
N LEU A 10 7.47 10.83 21.46
CA LEU A 10 6.15 10.52 21.94
C LEU A 10 5.46 11.78 22.43
N THR A 11 4.47 12.30 21.70
CA THR A 11 3.53 13.28 22.23
C THR A 11 2.28 12.56 22.71
N LEU A 12 2.12 12.50 24.05
CA LEU A 12 0.86 12.09 24.69
C LEU A 12 -0.17 13.23 24.51
N SER A 13 -1.06 13.08 23.56
CA SER A 13 -2.37 13.73 23.60
C SER A 13 -3.40 12.69 23.15
N SER A 14 -4.37 12.47 23.99
CA SER A 14 -5.46 11.53 23.85
C SER A 14 -6.19 11.66 22.52
N LEU A 15 -6.42 10.52 21.87
CA LEU A 15 -7.19 10.27 20.65
C LEU A 15 -6.37 10.32 19.34
N LEU A 16 -6.15 9.11 18.77
CA LEU A 16 -5.50 8.82 17.49
C LEU A 16 -3.98 8.91 17.50
N SER A 17 -3.31 7.86 17.95
CA SER A 17 -1.87 7.70 17.79
C SER A 17 -1.53 7.12 16.41
N SER A 18 -1.42 7.97 15.42
CA SER A 18 -0.62 7.70 14.25
C SER A 18 0.84 8.02 14.59
N ILE A 19 1.67 7.01 14.70
CA ILE A 19 3.13 7.20 14.85
C ILE A 19 3.66 7.66 13.50
N HIS A 20 3.83 8.97 13.34
CA HIS A 20 4.56 9.50 12.20
C HIS A 20 6.04 9.51 12.57
N CYS A 21 6.79 8.50 12.13
CA CYS A 21 8.25 8.58 12.08
C CYS A 21 8.64 9.55 10.95
N ASN A 22 8.83 10.82 11.28
CA ASN A 22 9.52 11.73 10.38
C ASN A 22 11.01 11.40 10.46
N VAL A 23 11.54 10.70 9.46
CA VAL A 23 12.98 10.61 9.26
C VAL A 23 13.46 12.00 8.90
N LEU A 24 14.11 12.68 9.86
CA LEU A 24 14.81 13.93 9.60
C LEU A 24 15.92 13.64 8.60
N VAL A 25 15.74 14.07 7.36
CA VAL A 25 16.80 14.11 6.36
C VAL A 25 17.99 14.86 6.98
N PRO A 26 19.20 14.31 6.98
CA PRO A 26 20.35 14.99 7.54
C PRO A 26 20.49 16.37 6.91
N ARG A 27 20.68 17.41 7.74
CA ARG A 27 21.08 18.76 7.27
C ARG A 27 22.39 18.61 6.48
N GLY A 28 22.29 18.60 5.16
CA GLY A 28 23.43 18.36 4.25
C GLY A 28 22.98 17.95 2.86
N LEU A 29 21.67 17.67 2.65
CA LEU A 29 21.08 17.43 1.34
C LEU A 29 20.82 18.73 0.53
N GLU A 30 21.36 19.86 0.97
CA GLU A 30 21.37 21.12 0.20
C GLU A 30 22.34 21.05 -1.01
N ALA A 31 23.20 20.03 -1.05
CA ALA A 31 24.08 19.81 -2.20
C ALA A 31 23.30 19.14 -3.32
N CYS A 32 23.41 19.71 -4.50
CA CYS A 32 22.84 19.20 -5.73
C CYS A 32 23.37 17.79 -6.03
N GLY A 33 22.47 16.82 -6.06
CA GLY A 33 22.78 15.43 -6.42
C GLY A 33 23.25 14.56 -5.26
N GLY A 34 23.10 13.26 -5.43
CA GLY A 34 23.51 12.28 -4.42
C GLY A 34 22.79 10.94 -4.59
N SER A 35 22.98 10.07 -3.60
CA SER A 35 22.28 8.79 -3.51
C SER A 35 21.43 8.77 -2.24
N LEU A 36 20.19 8.31 -2.39
CA LEU A 36 19.20 8.21 -1.34
C LEU A 36 18.67 6.78 -1.28
N TYR A 37 18.69 6.19 -0.11
CA TYR A 37 18.04 4.91 0.14
C TYR A 37 16.76 5.14 0.94
N VAL A 38 15.64 4.61 0.43
CA VAL A 38 14.30 4.75 1.01
C VAL A 38 13.94 3.47 1.74
N GLU A 39 13.99 3.50 3.07
CA GLU A 39 13.60 2.35 3.90
C GLU A 39 12.07 2.22 3.98
N ASP A 40 11.36 3.35 4.07
CA ASP A 40 9.91 3.42 4.13
C ASP A 40 9.41 4.64 3.34
N ALA A 41 9.62 5.84 3.85
CA ALA A 41 9.25 7.08 3.18
C ALA A 41 10.25 8.20 3.46
N VAL A 42 10.46 9.08 2.49
CA VAL A 42 11.25 10.28 2.61
C VAL A 42 10.57 11.45 1.92
N VAL A 43 10.72 12.64 2.47
CA VAL A 43 10.26 13.89 1.86
C VAL A 43 11.48 14.76 1.61
N ILE A 44 11.68 15.18 0.37
CA ILE A 44 12.77 16.06 -0.03
C ILE A 44 12.24 17.40 -0.52
N ASP A 45 12.91 18.47 -0.13
CA ASP A 45 12.68 19.78 -0.73
C ASP A 45 13.30 19.81 -2.13
N VAL A 46 12.61 20.38 -3.09
CA VAL A 46 13.15 20.52 -4.45
C VAL A 46 14.33 21.48 -4.41
N PRO A 47 15.51 21.08 -4.92
CA PRO A 47 16.69 21.91 -4.90
C PRO A 47 16.52 23.16 -5.75
N THR A 48 17.08 24.27 -5.27
CA THR A 48 17.08 25.56 -6.00
C THR A 48 18.11 25.62 -7.13
N GLN A 49 18.94 24.57 -7.28
CA GLN A 49 19.98 24.48 -8.32
C GLN A 49 19.49 23.63 -9.50
N GLU A 50 19.77 24.09 -10.69
CA GLU A 50 19.49 23.37 -11.92
C GLU A 50 20.43 22.17 -12.15
N ASN A 51 19.97 21.21 -12.93
CA ASN A 51 20.74 20.03 -13.35
C ASN A 51 21.20 19.09 -12.23
N CYS A 52 20.48 19.06 -11.14
CA CYS A 52 20.70 18.10 -10.07
C CYS A 52 20.15 16.71 -10.43
N ILE A 53 20.88 15.67 -10.09
CA ILE A 53 20.42 14.28 -10.21
C ILE A 53 20.53 13.60 -8.86
N TRP A 54 19.40 13.07 -8.39
CA TRP A 54 19.34 12.17 -7.24
C TRP A 54 19.16 10.74 -7.73
N LYS A 55 19.99 9.83 -7.21
CA LYS A 55 19.83 8.38 -7.40
C LYS A 55 19.10 7.83 -6.21
N VAL A 56 17.93 7.24 -6.42
CA VAL A 56 17.05 6.76 -5.37
C VAL A 56 16.96 5.26 -5.46
N GLN A 57 17.07 4.58 -4.33
CA GLN A 57 17.00 3.12 -4.25
C GLN A 57 16.16 2.69 -3.05
N THR A 58 15.55 1.52 -3.14
CA THR A 58 14.89 0.81 -2.04
C THR A 58 15.22 -0.68 -2.08
N ASP A 59 14.54 -1.52 -1.29
CA ASP A 59 14.73 -2.97 -1.28
C ASP A 59 14.40 -3.57 -2.66
N LYS A 60 15.17 -4.60 -3.07
CA LYS A 60 15.11 -5.17 -4.43
C LYS A 60 13.76 -5.79 -4.82
N ASP A 61 12.96 -6.18 -3.85
CA ASP A 61 11.62 -6.77 -4.03
C ASP A 61 10.50 -5.72 -3.98
N HIS A 62 10.87 -4.43 -3.88
CA HIS A 62 9.96 -3.30 -3.84
C HIS A 62 10.20 -2.35 -5.02
N ILE A 63 9.27 -1.44 -5.19
CA ILE A 63 9.33 -0.32 -6.13
C ILE A 63 9.30 1.00 -5.39
N LEU A 64 9.55 2.08 -6.12
CA LEU A 64 9.46 3.44 -5.59
C LEU A 64 8.19 4.12 -6.12
N VAL A 65 7.51 4.84 -5.24
CA VAL A 65 6.39 5.71 -5.60
C VAL A 65 6.72 7.16 -5.27
N PHE A 66 6.45 8.05 -6.21
CA PHE A 66 6.70 9.48 -6.14
C PHE A 66 5.38 10.24 -6.14
N SER A 67 5.18 11.10 -5.16
CA SER A 67 4.01 11.97 -5.01
C SER A 67 4.37 13.32 -4.45
N LEU A 68 3.45 14.28 -4.48
CA LEU A 68 3.61 15.53 -3.73
C LEU A 68 3.26 15.34 -2.26
N ALA A 69 4.11 15.84 -1.36
CA ALA A 69 3.90 15.69 0.07
C ALA A 69 2.66 16.47 0.58
N ASP A 70 2.25 17.50 -0.13
CA ASP A 70 1.06 18.31 0.15
C ASP A 70 -0.21 17.84 -0.60
N GLY A 71 -0.11 16.76 -1.38
CA GLY A 71 -1.23 16.18 -2.11
C GLY A 71 -1.70 17.01 -3.32
N GLY A 72 -0.86 17.90 -3.85
CA GLY A 72 -1.16 18.67 -5.05
C GLY A 72 -1.13 17.87 -6.35
N ASN A 73 -1.48 18.50 -7.47
CA ASN A 73 -1.42 17.88 -8.80
C ASN A 73 0.03 17.59 -9.20
N PHE A 74 0.36 16.32 -9.37
CA PHE A 74 1.70 15.84 -9.69
C PHE A 74 2.18 16.30 -11.10
N GLU A 75 1.30 16.57 -12.04
CA GLU A 75 1.68 17.06 -13.38
C GLU A 75 2.55 18.33 -13.34
N ARG A 76 2.35 19.18 -12.35
CA ARG A 76 3.12 20.41 -12.18
C ARG A 76 4.60 20.16 -11.88
N ILE A 77 4.97 18.95 -11.46
CA ILE A 77 6.37 18.59 -11.21
C ILE A 77 7.17 18.53 -12.52
N TYR A 78 6.54 18.08 -13.60
CA TYR A 78 7.25 17.84 -14.88
C TYR A 78 7.86 19.09 -15.50
N ASP A 79 7.40 20.28 -15.13
CA ASP A 79 8.02 21.55 -15.53
C ASP A 79 9.42 21.71 -14.95
N PHE A 80 9.66 21.09 -13.77
CA PHE A 80 10.89 21.30 -12.99
C PHE A 80 11.73 20.02 -12.87
N THR A 81 11.12 18.85 -12.96
CA THR A 81 11.81 17.57 -12.76
C THR A 81 11.43 16.53 -13.81
N THR A 82 12.29 15.52 -13.96
CA THR A 82 11.94 14.24 -14.57
C THR A 82 12.33 13.11 -13.63
N ILE A 83 11.49 12.10 -13.56
CA ILE A 83 11.75 10.86 -12.84
C ILE A 83 12.01 9.79 -13.88
N HIS A 84 13.09 9.05 -13.74
CA HIS A 84 13.53 8.02 -14.66
C HIS A 84 13.51 6.67 -13.98
N ASP A 85 13.11 5.63 -14.70
CA ASP A 85 13.07 4.25 -14.21
C ASP A 85 14.46 3.63 -14.27
N GLY A 86 15.12 3.53 -13.12
CA GLY A 86 16.51 3.11 -12.96
C GLY A 86 17.45 4.28 -12.60
N LEU A 87 18.71 3.95 -12.31
CA LEU A 87 19.72 4.91 -11.82
C LEU A 87 20.33 5.80 -12.91
N ASP A 88 20.04 5.52 -14.17
CA ASP A 88 20.51 6.30 -15.31
C ASP A 88 19.50 7.45 -15.58
N GLY A 89 19.97 8.69 -15.46
CA GLY A 89 19.15 9.85 -15.78
C GLY A 89 18.83 10.00 -17.27
N ASP A 90 19.36 9.17 -18.14
CA ASP A 90 19.02 9.08 -19.56
C ASP A 90 18.06 7.92 -19.86
N ALA A 91 17.70 7.09 -18.87
CA ALA A 91 16.63 6.10 -18.97
C ALA A 91 15.29 6.78 -19.31
N PRO A 92 14.28 6.03 -19.80
CA PRO A 92 12.98 6.60 -20.11
C PRO A 92 12.37 7.33 -18.89
N ALA A 93 11.85 8.54 -19.14
CA ALA A 93 11.15 9.29 -18.10
C ALA A 93 9.79 8.64 -17.83
N LEU A 94 9.47 8.51 -16.54
CA LEU A 94 8.15 8.08 -16.08
C LEU A 94 7.19 9.25 -16.22
N LEU A 95 6.10 9.06 -16.96
CA LEU A 95 5.03 10.03 -17.16
C LEU A 95 3.73 9.47 -16.58
N LEU A 96 2.88 10.33 -16.01
CA LEU A 96 1.57 9.92 -15.49
C LEU A 96 0.73 9.19 -16.55
N GLU A 97 0.74 9.68 -17.78
CA GLU A 97 0.02 9.06 -18.88
C GLU A 97 0.47 7.64 -19.21
N ASN A 98 1.75 7.32 -18.99
CA ASN A 98 2.29 5.97 -19.20
C ASN A 98 1.98 5.03 -18.04
N GLN A 99 1.70 5.57 -16.85
CA GLN A 99 1.33 4.79 -15.67
C GLN A 99 -0.09 4.22 -15.76
N ILE A 100 -0.96 4.89 -16.49
CA ILE A 100 -2.34 4.46 -16.73
C ILE A 100 -2.41 3.03 -17.29
N HIS A 101 -1.40 2.60 -18.05
CA HIS A 101 -1.36 1.25 -18.64
C HIS A 101 -0.80 0.15 -17.70
N HIS A 102 -0.12 0.51 -16.62
CA HIS A 102 0.49 -0.45 -15.69
C HIS A 102 -0.31 -0.66 -14.40
N GLU A 103 -1.19 0.28 -14.03
CA GLU A 103 -1.93 0.24 -12.78
C GLU A 103 -3.45 0.43 -12.94
N VAL A 104 -3.98 0.35 -14.15
CA VAL A 104 -5.40 0.60 -14.46
C VAL A 104 -6.29 -0.62 -14.24
N GLY A 105 -6.12 -1.30 -13.14
CA GLY A 105 -7.24 -2.10 -12.67
C GLY A 105 -8.20 -1.23 -11.86
N LEU A 106 -7.72 -0.69 -10.76
CA LEU A 106 -8.54 -0.10 -9.71
C LEU A 106 -7.72 0.96 -8.98
N THR A 107 -7.85 2.21 -9.38
CA THR A 107 -7.29 3.32 -8.62
C THR A 107 -8.38 4.01 -7.82
N ARG A 108 -8.04 4.42 -6.61
CA ARG A 108 -8.87 5.25 -5.77
C ARG A 108 -9.26 6.53 -6.53
N ALA A 109 -10.50 6.63 -6.96
CA ALA A 109 -11.12 7.85 -7.52
C ALA A 109 -10.54 8.43 -8.83
N GLY A 110 -9.87 7.65 -9.68
CA GLY A 110 -9.57 8.06 -11.06
C GLY A 110 -8.55 9.19 -11.25
N ILE A 111 -7.82 9.59 -10.21
CA ILE A 111 -6.78 10.62 -10.28
C ILE A 111 -5.47 10.00 -9.81
N LEU A 112 -4.57 9.70 -10.76
CA LEU A 112 -3.20 9.32 -10.43
C LEU A 112 -2.45 10.56 -9.97
N ASN A 113 -2.19 10.65 -8.67
CA ASN A 113 -1.34 11.70 -8.10
C ASN A 113 0.08 11.20 -7.81
N SER A 114 0.43 10.03 -8.31
CA SER A 114 1.68 9.33 -7.99
C SER A 114 2.25 8.66 -9.23
N VAL A 115 3.59 8.57 -9.28
CA VAL A 115 4.34 7.91 -10.34
C VAL A 115 5.11 6.76 -9.73
N TYR A 116 5.07 5.60 -10.36
CA TYR A 116 5.65 4.34 -9.89
C TYR A 116 6.79 3.90 -10.80
N THR A 117 7.88 3.43 -10.20
CA THR A 117 8.95 2.74 -10.93
C THR A 117 8.56 1.30 -11.23
N THR A 118 9.24 0.66 -12.16
CA THR A 118 9.11 -0.78 -12.42
C THR A 118 10.12 -1.61 -11.62
N SER A 119 11.06 -0.93 -10.96
CA SER A 119 12.15 -1.54 -10.18
C SER A 119 12.41 -0.78 -8.89
N SER A 120 13.32 -1.29 -8.08
CA SER A 120 13.76 -0.66 -6.82
C SER A 120 14.66 0.57 -6.99
N GLU A 121 14.83 1.07 -8.21
CA GLU A 121 15.78 2.12 -8.53
C GLU A 121 15.15 3.22 -9.36
N ALA A 122 15.53 4.47 -9.10
CA ALA A 122 15.11 5.63 -9.88
C ALA A 122 16.20 6.71 -9.94
N ALA A 123 16.18 7.52 -11.00
CA ALA A 123 16.89 8.79 -11.05
C ALA A 123 15.89 9.95 -11.12
N VAL A 124 16.06 10.93 -10.24
CA VAL A 124 15.29 12.18 -10.23
C VAL A 124 16.19 13.29 -10.72
N ARG A 125 15.87 13.85 -11.89
CA ARG A 125 16.63 14.95 -12.49
C ARG A 125 15.83 16.25 -12.36
N PHE A 126 16.42 17.27 -11.76
CA PHE A 126 15.87 18.62 -11.67
C PHE A 126 16.38 19.46 -12.83
N LYS A 127 15.47 19.99 -13.65
CA LYS A 127 15.81 20.73 -14.89
C LYS A 127 15.90 22.23 -14.65
N ASN A 128 14.96 22.76 -13.85
CA ASN A 128 14.81 24.19 -13.60
C ASN A 128 14.60 24.42 -12.10
N ALA A 129 15.01 25.58 -11.62
CA ALA A 129 14.67 26.02 -10.28
C ALA A 129 13.17 26.40 -10.24
N PRO A 130 12.36 25.83 -9.36
CA PRO A 130 10.96 26.17 -9.25
C PRO A 130 10.79 27.61 -8.73
N THR A 131 9.76 28.30 -9.23
CA THR A 131 9.33 29.61 -8.71
C THR A 131 8.52 29.49 -7.43
N SER A 132 8.05 28.28 -7.11
CA SER A 132 7.35 27.93 -5.87
C SER A 132 8.01 26.72 -5.23
N THR A 133 8.06 26.67 -3.90
CA THR A 133 8.56 25.52 -3.16
C THR A 133 7.52 24.41 -3.23
N PHE A 134 7.94 23.20 -3.56
CA PHE A 134 7.17 21.98 -3.38
C PHE A 134 8.05 20.89 -2.76
N LYS A 135 7.42 19.90 -2.18
CA LYS A 135 8.09 18.79 -1.53
C LYS A 135 7.72 17.49 -2.23
N LEU A 136 8.74 16.78 -2.69
CA LEU A 136 8.58 15.47 -3.29
C LEU A 136 8.60 14.41 -2.19
N ARG A 137 7.53 13.63 -2.11
CA ARG A 137 7.47 12.43 -1.27
C ARG A 137 7.91 11.25 -2.10
N ILE A 138 8.81 10.45 -1.57
CA ILE A 138 9.29 9.20 -2.16
C ILE A 138 9.03 8.09 -1.14
N GLN A 139 8.33 7.04 -1.54
CA GLN A 139 7.97 5.94 -0.64
C GLN A 139 8.37 4.61 -1.26
N LYS A 140 8.72 3.66 -0.40
CA LYS A 140 8.80 2.25 -0.76
C LYS A 140 7.39 1.71 -0.92
N ALA A 141 7.14 0.95 -1.96
CA ALA A 141 5.86 0.32 -2.24
C ALA A 141 6.05 -1.13 -2.68
N VAL A 142 5.06 -1.97 -2.41
CA VAL A 142 5.06 -3.32 -2.98
C VAL A 142 4.77 -3.23 -4.47
N ASN A 143 5.27 -4.18 -5.24
CA ASN A 143 4.87 -4.31 -6.64
C ASN A 143 3.40 -4.76 -6.70
N CYS A 144 2.57 -4.06 -7.50
CA CYS A 144 1.16 -4.40 -7.65
C CYS A 144 0.92 -4.95 -9.06
N PRO A 145 0.70 -6.25 -9.21
CA PRO A 145 0.42 -6.82 -10.52
C PRO A 145 -0.96 -6.37 -11.02
N PHE A 146 -1.16 -6.39 -12.33
CA PHE A 146 -2.47 -6.10 -12.92
C PHE A 146 -3.51 -7.16 -12.54
N ASN A 147 -3.08 -8.41 -12.46
CA ASN A 147 -3.86 -9.54 -12.00
C ASN A 147 -2.93 -10.65 -11.49
N VAL A 148 -3.48 -11.57 -10.71
CA VAL A 148 -2.81 -12.80 -10.23
C VAL A 148 -3.42 -14.07 -10.84
N GLY A 149 -4.14 -13.92 -11.95
CA GLY A 149 -4.82 -15.00 -12.67
C GLY A 149 -6.02 -14.48 -13.44
N SER A 150 -6.62 -15.30 -14.32
CA SER A 150 -7.71 -14.90 -15.23
C SER A 150 -8.96 -14.39 -14.50
N GLU A 151 -9.19 -14.88 -13.28
CA GLU A 151 -10.36 -14.56 -12.46
C GLU A 151 -9.96 -13.66 -11.28
N SER A 152 -9.10 -12.65 -11.54
CA SER A 152 -8.65 -11.72 -10.51
C SER A 152 -8.54 -10.29 -11.01
N GLN A 153 -8.63 -9.35 -10.07
CA GLN A 153 -8.45 -7.92 -10.30
C GLN A 153 -7.59 -7.34 -9.18
N CYS A 154 -6.50 -6.68 -9.54
CA CYS A 154 -5.60 -6.07 -8.58
C CYS A 154 -5.59 -4.54 -8.68
N GLY A 155 -5.21 -3.87 -7.60
CA GLY A 155 -5.04 -2.42 -7.57
C GLY A 155 -4.63 -1.86 -6.21
N ARG A 156 -4.28 -0.57 -6.21
CA ARG A 156 -3.95 0.21 -5.01
C ARG A 156 -5.20 0.95 -4.53
N ILE A 157 -6.04 0.26 -3.81
CA ILE A 157 -7.38 0.75 -3.45
C ILE A 157 -7.44 1.52 -2.13
N VAL A 158 -6.45 1.34 -1.26
CA VAL A 158 -6.39 1.95 0.08
C VAL A 158 -5.40 3.11 0.10
N ASP A 159 -4.18 2.86 -0.36
CA ASP A 159 -3.07 3.81 -0.36
C ASP A 159 -2.15 3.60 -1.59
N ASP A 160 -1.09 4.41 -1.68
CA ASP A 160 -0.14 4.36 -2.80
C ASP A 160 0.92 3.26 -2.66
N THR A 161 0.99 2.57 -1.52
CA THR A 161 2.08 1.63 -1.20
C THR A 161 1.66 0.17 -1.15
N SER A 162 0.39 -0.08 -0.81
CA SER A 162 -0.19 -1.42 -0.68
C SER A 162 -0.85 -1.91 -1.97
N CYS A 163 -0.97 -3.21 -2.13
CA CYS A 163 -1.63 -3.85 -3.26
C CYS A 163 -2.70 -4.83 -2.80
N TYR A 164 -3.87 -4.79 -3.42
CA TYR A 164 -4.99 -5.68 -3.15
C TYR A 164 -5.43 -6.38 -4.43
N CYS A 165 -5.65 -7.70 -4.34
CA CYS A 165 -6.12 -8.52 -5.46
C CYS A 165 -7.37 -9.30 -5.06
N ALA A 166 -8.54 -8.93 -5.58
CA ALA A 166 -9.71 -9.78 -5.48
C ALA A 166 -9.58 -10.99 -6.43
N THR A 167 -9.93 -12.16 -5.95
CA THR A 167 -10.01 -13.39 -6.74
C THR A 167 -11.44 -13.89 -6.75
N PHE A 168 -11.98 -14.11 -7.94
CA PHE A 168 -13.37 -14.51 -8.16
C PHE A 168 -13.53 -16.01 -8.42
N THR A 169 -12.52 -16.77 -8.05
CA THR A 169 -12.58 -18.24 -8.05
C THR A 169 -12.92 -18.71 -6.65
N LYS A 170 -14.06 -19.38 -6.50
CA LYS A 170 -14.54 -19.85 -5.20
C LYS A 170 -13.67 -20.99 -4.65
N ARG A 171 -13.12 -20.78 -3.44
CA ARG A 171 -12.26 -21.71 -2.72
C ARG A 171 -12.61 -21.69 -1.24
N SER A 172 -12.21 -22.73 -0.50
CA SER A 172 -12.20 -22.69 0.97
C SER A 172 -11.24 -21.60 1.46
N GLN A 173 -11.43 -21.12 2.67
CA GLN A 173 -10.56 -20.08 3.28
C GLN A 173 -9.08 -20.47 3.22
N ALA A 174 -8.71 -21.68 3.64
CA ALA A 174 -7.32 -22.15 3.58
C ALA A 174 -6.77 -22.24 2.14
N SER A 175 -7.62 -22.57 1.15
CA SER A 175 -7.23 -22.60 -0.25
C SER A 175 -7.05 -21.19 -0.82
N GLN A 176 -7.84 -20.20 -0.38
CA GLN A 176 -7.63 -18.79 -0.73
C GLN A 176 -6.32 -18.27 -0.11
N SER A 177 -6.06 -18.60 1.17
CA SER A 177 -4.80 -18.25 1.84
C SER A 177 -3.60 -18.80 1.08
N SER A 178 -3.64 -20.09 0.72
CA SER A 178 -2.58 -20.74 -0.06
C SER A 178 -2.38 -20.09 -1.44
N PHE A 179 -3.47 -19.69 -2.10
CA PHE A 179 -3.41 -18.97 -3.37
C PHE A 179 -2.74 -17.61 -3.23
N CYS A 180 -3.10 -16.83 -2.20
CA CYS A 180 -2.45 -15.55 -1.93
C CYS A 180 -0.94 -15.72 -1.70
N ILE A 181 -0.54 -16.68 -0.85
CA ILE A 181 0.86 -16.98 -0.56
C ILE A 181 1.64 -17.37 -1.82
N ALA A 182 1.06 -18.19 -2.71
CA ALA A 182 1.68 -18.57 -3.98
C ALA A 182 1.92 -17.38 -4.90
N ASN A 183 1.19 -16.28 -4.73
CA ASN A 183 1.35 -15.02 -5.45
C ASN A 183 2.12 -13.95 -4.63
N GLN A 184 2.87 -14.34 -3.60
CA GLN A 184 3.66 -13.45 -2.72
C GLN A 184 2.82 -12.40 -1.98
N MET A 185 1.56 -12.74 -1.72
CA MET A 185 0.60 -11.92 -0.98
C MET A 185 0.08 -12.71 0.23
N LYS A 186 -0.75 -12.09 1.04
CA LYS A 186 -1.44 -12.69 2.18
C LYS A 186 -2.95 -12.60 1.95
N LEU A 187 -3.72 -13.48 2.57
CA LEU A 187 -5.17 -13.33 2.61
C LEU A 187 -5.52 -12.13 3.52
N LEU A 188 -6.46 -11.32 3.11
CA LEU A 188 -6.83 -10.02 3.69
C LEU A 188 -7.04 -10.07 5.21
N ALA A 189 -6.44 -9.10 5.90
CA ALA A 189 -6.77 -8.73 7.27
C ALA A 189 -7.31 -7.29 7.28
N ILE A 190 -8.55 -7.09 7.72
CA ILE A 190 -9.13 -5.74 7.78
C ILE A 190 -8.85 -5.11 9.13
N GLU A 191 -8.02 -4.08 9.14
CA GLU A 191 -7.56 -3.41 10.37
C GLU A 191 -8.20 -2.02 10.58
N SER A 192 -8.97 -1.55 9.59
CA SER A 192 -9.63 -0.23 9.66
C SER A 192 -10.89 -0.12 8.82
N LEU A 193 -11.79 0.80 9.23
CA LEU A 193 -12.98 1.16 8.44
C LEU A 193 -12.60 1.68 7.05
N VAL A 194 -11.50 2.43 6.92
CA VAL A 194 -11.07 2.99 5.62
C VAL A 194 -10.73 1.88 4.64
N GLU A 195 -10.04 0.85 5.11
CA GLU A 195 -9.69 -0.32 4.32
C GLU A 195 -10.92 -1.13 3.91
N GLU A 196 -11.81 -1.42 4.86
CA GLU A 196 -13.05 -2.13 4.55
C GLU A 196 -13.91 -1.40 3.51
N LEU A 197 -14.07 -0.08 3.67
CA LEU A 197 -14.79 0.74 2.70
C LEU A 197 -14.12 0.75 1.33
N ALA A 198 -12.80 0.75 1.27
CA ALA A 198 -12.06 0.68 0.01
C ALA A 198 -12.29 -0.65 -0.71
N VAL A 199 -12.21 -1.78 0.01
CA VAL A 199 -12.50 -3.12 -0.52
C VAL A 199 -13.92 -3.20 -1.04
N HIS A 200 -14.91 -2.79 -0.24
CA HIS A 200 -16.33 -2.88 -0.63
C HIS A 200 -16.76 -1.88 -1.70
N SER A 201 -16.13 -0.69 -1.78
CA SER A 201 -16.40 0.24 -2.87
C SER A 201 -15.84 -0.22 -4.20
N THR A 202 -14.74 -0.95 -4.15
CA THR A 202 -14.08 -1.48 -5.35
C THR A 202 -14.79 -2.72 -5.87
N TRP A 203 -15.16 -3.65 -4.99
CA TRP A 203 -15.80 -4.92 -5.33
C TRP A 203 -17.12 -5.08 -4.55
N PRO A 204 -18.16 -4.32 -4.90
CA PRO A 204 -19.44 -4.38 -4.21
C PRO A 204 -20.15 -5.73 -4.44
N THR A 205 -21.00 -6.10 -3.49
CA THR A 205 -21.91 -7.25 -3.57
C THR A 205 -21.24 -8.64 -3.64
N THR A 206 -20.00 -8.76 -3.22
CA THR A 206 -19.26 -10.02 -3.20
C THR A 206 -18.96 -10.43 -1.76
N TYR A 207 -19.08 -11.73 -1.49
CA TYR A 207 -18.62 -12.33 -0.25
C TYR A 207 -17.15 -12.71 -0.40
N PHE A 208 -16.31 -12.21 0.49
CA PHE A 208 -14.89 -12.47 0.47
C PHE A 208 -14.41 -13.14 1.76
N TRP A 209 -13.64 -14.21 1.61
CA TRP A 209 -12.81 -14.71 2.68
C TRP A 209 -11.76 -13.70 3.10
N THR A 210 -11.58 -13.61 4.40
CA THR A 210 -10.45 -12.95 5.05
C THR A 210 -9.55 -13.99 5.74
N SER A 211 -8.43 -13.53 6.32
CA SER A 211 -7.56 -14.37 7.13
C SER A 211 -8.03 -14.52 8.59
N GLY A 212 -9.18 -13.95 8.91
CA GLY A 212 -9.74 -14.01 10.27
C GLY A 212 -10.26 -15.40 10.62
N THR A 213 -9.86 -15.92 11.79
CA THR A 213 -10.28 -17.22 12.28
C THR A 213 -10.17 -17.32 13.80
N ASP A 214 -10.96 -18.19 14.41
CA ASP A 214 -10.84 -18.59 15.80
C ASP A 214 -10.69 -20.12 16.00
N ILE A 215 -10.32 -20.85 14.91
CA ILE A 215 -10.06 -22.32 14.93
C ILE A 215 -9.15 -22.72 16.09
N ALA A 216 -8.15 -21.92 16.45
CA ALA A 216 -7.23 -22.25 17.52
C ALA A 216 -7.88 -22.20 18.90
N THR A 217 -8.82 -21.30 19.12
CA THR A 217 -9.56 -21.13 20.37
C THR A 217 -10.85 -20.38 20.08
N GLU A 218 -11.98 -21.07 20.27
CA GLU A 218 -13.34 -20.55 20.08
C GLU A 218 -13.54 -19.18 20.74
N GLY A 219 -14.04 -18.20 19.99
CA GLY A 219 -14.27 -16.83 20.41
C GLY A 219 -13.03 -15.95 20.51
N ILE A 220 -11.83 -16.49 20.23
CA ILE A 220 -10.59 -15.73 20.16
C ILE A 220 -10.15 -15.55 18.70
N TRP A 221 -10.68 -14.53 18.09
CA TRP A 221 -10.45 -14.21 16.68
C TRP A 221 -9.04 -13.65 16.42
N VAL A 222 -8.36 -14.20 15.42
CA VAL A 222 -7.00 -13.82 15.01
C VAL A 222 -6.95 -13.63 13.50
N TRP A 223 -6.25 -12.63 13.03
CA TRP A 223 -5.83 -12.52 11.65
C TRP A 223 -4.63 -13.45 11.41
N GLU A 224 -4.83 -14.63 10.83
CA GLU A 224 -3.74 -15.60 10.59
C GLU A 224 -2.61 -15.03 9.72
N SER A 225 -2.95 -14.17 8.77
CA SER A 225 -1.98 -13.56 7.85
C SER A 225 -0.96 -12.65 8.54
N THR A 226 -1.34 -12.05 9.69
CA THR A 226 -0.50 -11.13 10.46
C THR A 226 -0.12 -11.68 11.84
N GLY A 227 -0.83 -12.69 12.34
CA GLY A 227 -0.68 -13.21 13.70
C GLY A 227 -1.22 -12.28 14.79
N VAL A 228 -2.02 -11.29 14.44
CA VAL A 228 -2.57 -10.28 15.36
C VAL A 228 -3.98 -10.66 15.78
N ASN A 229 -4.26 -10.54 17.09
CA ASN A 229 -5.62 -10.71 17.62
C ASN A 229 -6.55 -9.62 17.05
N LEU A 230 -7.78 -10.01 16.70
CA LEU A 230 -8.80 -9.07 16.25
C LEU A 230 -9.08 -7.99 17.30
N TYR A 231 -9.21 -8.39 18.55
CA TYR A 231 -9.47 -7.45 19.64
C TYR A 231 -8.18 -7.07 20.40
N PRO A 232 -8.02 -5.79 20.78
CA PRO A 232 -8.97 -4.67 20.73
C PRO A 232 -8.96 -3.87 19.41
N GLY A 233 -8.76 -4.52 18.25
CA GLY A 233 -8.71 -3.87 16.94
C GLY A 233 -10.09 -3.52 16.36
N TYR A 234 -10.08 -3.20 15.05
CA TYR A 234 -11.28 -2.92 14.28
C TYR A 234 -12.08 -4.20 14.02
N ALA A 235 -13.39 -4.13 14.21
CA ALA A 235 -14.34 -5.19 13.86
C ALA A 235 -15.67 -4.59 13.38
N ASN A 236 -16.30 -5.22 12.40
CA ASN A 236 -17.58 -4.78 11.83
C ASN A 236 -18.53 -5.99 11.63
N TRP A 237 -18.75 -6.73 12.72
CA TRP A 237 -19.65 -7.85 12.73
C TRP A 237 -21.07 -7.47 12.29
N GLY A 238 -21.70 -8.34 11.54
CA GLY A 238 -23.10 -8.22 11.16
C GLY A 238 -24.04 -8.33 12.33
N ASN A 239 -25.35 -8.17 12.05
CA ASN A 239 -26.35 -8.27 13.10
C ASN A 239 -26.45 -9.72 13.61
N SER A 240 -26.27 -9.93 14.90
CA SER A 240 -26.22 -11.21 15.60
C SER A 240 -24.97 -12.06 15.30
N GLU A 241 -23.90 -11.46 14.78
CA GLU A 241 -22.60 -12.09 14.54
C GLU A 241 -21.54 -11.64 15.56
N PRO A 242 -20.50 -12.43 15.85
CA PRO A 242 -20.42 -13.85 15.55
C PRO A 242 -21.45 -14.62 16.38
N ASP A 243 -22.16 -15.59 15.81
CA ASP A 243 -23.22 -16.32 16.51
C ASP A 243 -22.74 -17.62 17.18
N THR A 244 -21.45 -17.93 17.05
CA THR A 244 -20.76 -19.05 17.70
C THR A 244 -21.36 -20.43 17.40
N LEU A 245 -21.90 -20.63 16.20
CA LEU A 245 -22.34 -21.93 15.76
C LEU A 245 -21.14 -22.86 15.53
N ASP A 246 -21.24 -24.10 16.00
CA ASP A 246 -20.17 -25.11 15.86
C ASP A 246 -19.67 -25.22 14.41
N GLY A 247 -18.39 -24.94 14.19
CA GLY A 247 -17.70 -25.07 12.91
C GLY A 247 -17.78 -23.84 11.99
N GLU A 248 -18.22 -22.71 12.49
CA GLU A 248 -18.19 -21.41 11.79
C GLU A 248 -17.00 -20.57 12.27
N ASP A 249 -15.80 -21.05 11.98
CA ASP A 249 -14.53 -20.57 12.53
C ASP A 249 -13.79 -19.55 11.62
N CYS A 250 -14.40 -19.07 10.53
CA CYS A 250 -13.72 -18.20 9.57
C CYS A 250 -14.53 -16.94 9.26
N ILE A 251 -13.85 -15.78 9.16
CA ILE A 251 -14.51 -14.50 8.87
C ILE A 251 -14.75 -14.34 7.38
N LEU A 252 -16.02 -14.22 7.03
CA LEU A 252 -16.53 -13.84 5.71
C LEU A 252 -17.06 -12.40 5.77
N ILE A 253 -16.69 -11.56 4.80
CA ILE A 253 -17.12 -10.16 4.75
C ILE A 253 -18.05 -9.89 3.58
N HIS A 254 -19.01 -8.96 3.78
CA HIS A 254 -19.89 -8.48 2.72
C HIS A 254 -20.32 -7.05 2.98
N SER A 255 -20.43 -6.25 1.92
CA SER A 255 -20.65 -4.80 1.98
C SER A 255 -21.99 -4.36 2.65
N THR A 256 -22.99 -5.21 2.68
CA THR A 256 -24.33 -4.85 3.19
C THR A 256 -24.72 -5.56 4.47
N VAL A 257 -24.10 -6.69 4.79
CA VAL A 257 -24.46 -7.49 5.97
C VAL A 257 -23.41 -7.46 7.06
N GLY A 258 -22.22 -6.91 6.76
CA GLY A 258 -21.08 -6.89 7.69
C GLY A 258 -20.28 -8.19 7.66
N TRP A 259 -19.55 -8.44 8.73
CA TRP A 259 -18.76 -9.66 8.90
C TRP A 259 -19.62 -10.77 9.50
N GLN A 260 -19.36 -11.98 9.06
CA GLN A 260 -20.03 -13.18 9.54
C GLN A 260 -18.97 -14.22 9.87
N ASP A 261 -19.15 -14.97 10.96
CA ASP A 261 -18.49 -16.26 11.13
C ASP A 261 -19.15 -17.27 10.19
N TYR A 262 -18.34 -18.10 9.57
CA TYR A 262 -18.82 -19.02 8.55
C TYR A 262 -17.91 -20.25 8.43
N GLY A 263 -18.50 -21.37 7.97
CA GLY A 263 -17.76 -22.62 7.82
C GLY A 263 -16.61 -22.50 6.83
N CYS A 264 -15.37 -22.61 7.31
CA CYS A 264 -14.12 -22.41 6.55
C CYS A 264 -13.98 -23.24 5.27
N GLY A 265 -14.68 -24.39 5.19
CA GLY A 265 -14.67 -25.27 4.03
C GLY A 265 -15.51 -24.79 2.85
N SER A 266 -16.34 -23.77 3.04
CA SER A 266 -17.23 -23.26 2.00
C SER A 266 -16.45 -22.55 0.90
N GLY A 267 -16.95 -22.67 -0.35
CA GLY A 267 -16.34 -22.02 -1.50
C GLY A 267 -16.76 -20.57 -1.62
N GLN A 268 -15.85 -19.62 -1.33
CA GLN A 268 -16.09 -18.18 -1.50
C GLN A 268 -14.92 -17.53 -2.24
N ASP A 269 -15.16 -16.33 -2.74
CA ASP A 269 -14.14 -15.48 -3.32
C ASP A 269 -13.18 -14.98 -2.22
N GLY A 270 -12.05 -14.38 -2.55
CA GLY A 270 -11.09 -13.89 -1.57
C GLY A 270 -10.39 -12.63 -2.01
N VAL A 271 -9.83 -11.89 -1.06
CA VAL A 271 -8.95 -10.76 -1.37
C VAL A 271 -7.57 -11.05 -0.81
N CYS A 272 -6.56 -10.99 -1.67
CA CYS A 272 -5.16 -11.03 -1.27
C CYS A 272 -4.65 -9.60 -1.08
N GLU A 273 -3.76 -9.39 -0.12
CA GLU A 273 -3.09 -8.12 0.14
C GLU A 273 -1.57 -8.28 0.21
N ALA A 274 -0.84 -7.24 -0.18
CA ALA A 274 0.58 -7.04 0.08
C ALA A 274 0.82 -5.60 0.57
N ARG A 275 1.64 -5.47 1.60
CA ARG A 275 1.96 -4.18 2.25
C ARG A 275 3.45 -4.07 2.52
#